data_726d1c65cbf43f01477e6992be3a2331
#
_entry.id   726d1c65cbf43f01477e6992be3a2331
#
_cell.length_a   1.000
_cell.length_b   1.000
_cell.length_c   1.000
_cell.angle_alpha   90.00
_cell.angle_beta   90.00
_cell.angle_gamma   90.00
#
_symmetry.space_group_name_H-M   'P 1'
#
loop_
_entity.id
_entity.type
_entity.pdbx_description
1 polymer ?
#
loop_
_entity_poly.entity_id
_entity_poly.type
_entity_poly.pdbx_seq_one_letter_code
_entity_poly.pdbx_strand_id
1 'polypeptide(L)'
;MKTSYYYHVKCPEGVKAKKFKLIVLDKHNRPFLPLTIFYKEALGRISDSSAESYLKTLYTFFTWLHTDSDYQGRTVNWDDEPHIVRIAIEDFLMHKAHCKVTTSDSKTYYNVKLTNKSPNTVSRMLSALKSFYKIMIHVKMYLYPNPLIDAHAILDEYETQIEGVREGKPRMPKEAGTEEPLPKGARRLTDSFFKIINGEWKPQIIDDPYLPFMIYKAGKDSKWKLRDEIITTILFQTGARATEVIKLTFGDYRARYDKGEFATFNKGSHGKRTKFLKVDNDTLKLLDRYIHGARKKVDKSSLNMNDIADDIPIFLNQYGNPYTYDAFLKNWVNIMGKAEIKINIHKTRHWFVTRSIRMIREKYKDKVEQDKAIERLRIYMDWSEKADTIKVYEHYVDEKDYVVEQHDRLLEKMKKDQEEYLNQLKPRKRAKQPLVEPRNMIAQMSEKRHDLMGFINELNS
;
A
#
# COMPACT_ATOMS: atom_id res chain seq x y z
N MET A 1 -8.37 -23.41 2.70
CA MET A 1 -7.33 -22.68 3.43
C MET A 1 -6.99 -23.48 4.67
N LYS A 2 -5.71 -23.90 4.88
CA LYS A 2 -5.32 -24.49 6.17
C LYS A 2 -5.50 -23.39 7.22
N THR A 3 -6.36 -23.63 8.22
CA THR A 3 -6.56 -22.73 9.36
C THR A 3 -5.23 -22.54 10.08
N SER A 4 -4.87 -21.31 10.43
CA SER A 4 -3.66 -21.03 11.21
C SER A 4 -3.74 -21.78 12.55
N TYR A 5 -2.63 -22.36 12.99
CA TYR A 5 -2.55 -23.02 14.30
C TYR A 5 -2.73 -22.02 15.45
N TYR A 6 -2.34 -20.77 15.23
CA TYR A 6 -2.48 -19.67 16.19
C TYR A 6 -3.51 -18.65 15.73
N TYR A 7 -4.26 -18.10 16.67
CA TYR A 7 -5.20 -17.02 16.46
C TYR A 7 -5.23 -16.09 17.68
N HIS A 8 -5.93 -14.97 17.61
CA HIS A 8 -6.05 -14.09 18.76
C HIS A 8 -7.48 -13.72 19.05
N VAL A 9 -7.73 -13.45 20.33
CA VAL A 9 -8.98 -12.88 20.84
C VAL A 9 -8.68 -11.50 21.38
N LYS A 10 -9.42 -10.48 20.91
CA LYS A 10 -9.32 -9.09 21.41
C LYS A 10 -10.10 -8.98 22.71
N CYS A 11 -9.48 -8.33 23.70
CA CYS A 11 -10.19 -8.02 24.94
C CYS A 11 -11.32 -7.02 24.67
N PRO A 12 -12.53 -7.23 25.21
CA PRO A 12 -13.67 -6.32 25.04
C PRO A 12 -13.33 -4.90 25.47
N GLU A 13 -13.88 -3.90 24.75
CA GLU A 13 -13.78 -2.50 25.16
C GLU A 13 -14.52 -2.29 26.49
N GLY A 14 -14.01 -1.38 27.33
CA GLY A 14 -14.66 -1.01 28.60
C GLY A 14 -14.18 -1.79 29.84
N VAL A 15 -13.38 -2.86 29.71
CA VAL A 15 -12.80 -3.55 30.87
C VAL A 15 -11.72 -2.67 31.50
N LYS A 16 -11.92 -2.18 32.73
CA LYS A 16 -10.91 -1.47 33.52
C LYS A 16 -9.75 -2.43 33.83
N ALA A 17 -8.52 -1.95 33.77
CA ALA A 17 -7.29 -2.71 34.04
C ALA A 17 -6.88 -3.77 32.97
N LYS A 18 -6.92 -3.41 31.69
CA LYS A 18 -6.40 -4.29 30.63
C LYS A 18 -4.88 -4.35 30.65
N LYS A 19 -4.31 -5.44 31.13
CA LYS A 19 -2.88 -5.73 30.97
C LYS A 19 -2.54 -6.05 29.51
N PHE A 20 -3.47 -6.64 28.76
CA PHE A 20 -3.33 -7.02 27.35
C PHE A 20 -4.53 -6.55 26.53
N LYS A 21 -4.29 -5.99 25.33
CA LYS A 21 -5.34 -5.65 24.37
C LYS A 21 -5.88 -6.87 23.61
N LEU A 22 -5.05 -7.89 23.48
CA LEU A 22 -5.43 -9.20 22.93
C LEU A 22 -4.61 -10.30 23.56
N ILE A 23 -5.09 -11.53 23.42
CA ILE A 23 -4.41 -12.76 23.83
C ILE A 23 -4.31 -13.67 22.63
N VAL A 24 -3.12 -14.22 22.38
CA VAL A 24 -2.88 -15.22 21.35
C VAL A 24 -3.14 -16.60 21.92
N LEU A 25 -3.91 -17.38 21.20
CA LEU A 25 -4.28 -18.76 21.55
C LEU A 25 -3.80 -19.72 20.47
N ASP A 26 -3.50 -20.96 20.85
CA ASP A 26 -3.31 -22.06 19.91
C ASP A 26 -4.68 -22.66 19.48
N LYS A 27 -4.66 -23.60 18.55
CA LYS A 27 -5.87 -24.31 18.07
C LYS A 27 -6.66 -25.05 19.17
N HIS A 28 -6.04 -25.27 20.32
CA HIS A 28 -6.66 -25.92 21.49
C HIS A 28 -7.12 -24.90 22.55
N ASN A 29 -7.19 -23.60 22.19
CA ASN A 29 -7.56 -22.50 23.08
C ASN A 29 -6.58 -22.27 24.25
N ARG A 30 -5.35 -22.77 24.18
CA ARG A 30 -4.34 -22.54 25.21
C ARG A 30 -3.59 -21.24 24.91
N PRO A 31 -3.36 -20.36 25.92
CA PRO A 31 -2.63 -19.13 25.73
C PRO A 31 -1.19 -19.37 25.27
N PHE A 32 -0.77 -18.66 24.22
CA PHE A 32 0.61 -18.64 23.77
C PHE A 32 1.26 -17.30 24.14
N LEU A 33 1.94 -17.31 25.27
CA LEU A 33 2.47 -16.11 25.90
C LEU A 33 3.52 -15.38 25.05
N PRO A 34 4.46 -16.04 24.33
CA PRO A 34 5.48 -15.34 23.57
C PRO A 34 4.89 -14.35 22.55
N LEU A 35 3.89 -14.75 21.76
CA LEU A 35 3.25 -13.87 20.79
C LEU A 35 2.30 -12.85 21.44
N THR A 36 1.70 -13.18 22.59
CA THR A 36 0.88 -12.24 23.37
C THR A 36 1.73 -11.09 23.92
N ILE A 37 2.88 -11.41 24.50
CA ILE A 37 3.85 -10.45 25.02
C ILE A 37 4.47 -9.64 23.89
N PHE A 38 4.85 -10.30 22.78
CA PHE A 38 5.33 -9.61 21.61
C PHE A 38 4.38 -8.49 21.16
N TYR A 39 3.09 -8.80 21.04
CA TYR A 39 2.10 -7.80 20.61
C TYR A 39 2.00 -6.64 21.63
N LYS A 40 1.94 -6.95 22.92
CA LYS A 40 1.87 -5.93 23.99
C LYS A 40 3.05 -4.96 23.91
N GLU A 41 4.26 -5.48 23.80
CA GLU A 41 5.48 -4.66 23.78
C GLU A 41 5.66 -3.91 22.44
N ALA A 42 5.18 -4.49 21.32
CA ALA A 42 5.19 -3.84 20.01
C ALA A 42 4.28 -2.60 19.96
N LEU A 43 3.15 -2.60 20.68
CA LEU A 43 2.21 -1.46 20.72
C LEU A 43 2.85 -0.17 21.26
N GLY A 44 3.87 -0.28 22.12
CA GLY A 44 4.61 0.89 22.62
C GLY A 44 5.56 1.51 21.58
N ARG A 45 5.82 0.84 20.45
CA ARG A 45 6.87 1.20 19.48
C ARG A 45 6.36 1.46 18.08
N ILE A 46 5.29 0.78 17.65
CA ILE A 46 4.69 0.86 16.32
C ILE A 46 3.18 1.00 16.40
N SER A 47 2.53 1.40 15.29
CA SER A 47 1.06 1.52 15.25
C SER A 47 0.37 0.17 15.47
N ASP A 48 -0.84 0.18 16.05
CA ASP A 48 -1.67 -1.00 16.31
C ASP A 48 -1.82 -1.87 15.05
N SER A 49 -2.09 -1.24 13.89
CA SER A 49 -2.23 -1.95 12.61
C SER A 49 -0.92 -2.61 12.14
N SER A 50 0.23 -2.00 12.43
CA SER A 50 1.54 -2.57 12.13
C SER A 50 1.86 -3.74 13.06
N ALA A 51 1.57 -3.60 14.36
CA ALA A 51 1.74 -4.67 15.34
C ALA A 51 0.86 -5.88 15.01
N GLU A 52 -0.41 -5.66 14.64
CA GLU A 52 -1.32 -6.72 14.22
C GLU A 52 -0.87 -7.39 12.91
N SER A 53 -0.33 -6.61 11.96
CA SER A 53 0.25 -7.13 10.72
C SER A 53 1.49 -8.01 10.97
N TYR A 54 2.36 -7.59 11.89
CA TYR A 54 3.52 -8.39 12.30
C TYR A 54 3.07 -9.68 12.99
N LEU A 55 2.10 -9.59 13.90
CA LEU A 55 1.55 -10.74 14.60
C LEU A 55 0.96 -11.77 13.62
N LYS A 56 0.16 -11.34 12.63
CA LYS A 56 -0.37 -12.23 11.57
C LYS A 56 0.74 -12.89 10.75
N THR A 57 1.82 -12.17 10.48
CA THR A 57 2.98 -12.72 9.78
C THR A 57 3.69 -13.78 10.63
N LEU A 58 3.85 -13.52 11.92
CA LEU A 58 4.43 -14.46 12.88
C LEU A 58 3.57 -15.73 13.02
N TYR A 59 2.25 -15.64 12.99
CA TYR A 59 1.39 -16.85 13.02
C TYR A 59 1.73 -17.83 11.91
N THR A 60 2.05 -17.34 10.71
CA THR A 60 2.39 -18.22 9.59
C THR A 60 3.69 -18.96 9.86
N PHE A 61 4.71 -18.29 10.39
CA PHE A 61 5.98 -18.90 10.74
C PHE A 61 5.85 -19.86 11.93
N PHE A 62 5.18 -19.44 13.01
CA PHE A 62 5.01 -20.27 14.21
C PHE A 62 4.12 -21.49 13.94
N THR A 63 3.10 -21.36 13.08
CA THR A 63 2.31 -22.51 12.64
C THR A 63 3.20 -23.51 11.91
N TRP A 64 4.03 -23.03 10.97
CA TRP A 64 4.94 -23.88 10.23
C TRP A 64 6.00 -24.49 11.15
N LEU A 65 6.55 -23.72 12.08
CA LEU A 65 7.52 -24.20 13.06
C LEU A 65 6.96 -25.37 13.87
N HIS A 66 5.69 -25.30 14.25
CA HIS A 66 5.02 -26.34 15.02
C HIS A 66 4.60 -27.56 14.18
N THR A 67 4.23 -27.36 12.89
CA THR A 67 3.60 -28.42 12.07
C THR A 67 4.53 -29.07 11.06
N ASP A 68 5.50 -28.33 10.56
CA ASP A 68 6.28 -28.71 9.36
C ASP A 68 7.81 -28.63 9.60
N SER A 69 8.30 -28.00 10.70
CA SER A 69 9.74 -27.91 10.94
C SER A 69 10.30 -29.23 11.42
N ASP A 70 11.49 -29.57 10.95
CA ASP A 70 12.26 -30.72 11.39
C ASP A 70 13.72 -30.35 11.58
N TYR A 71 14.28 -30.73 12.72
CA TYR A 71 15.70 -30.67 13.00
C TYR A 71 16.11 -31.95 13.68
N GLN A 72 16.80 -32.81 12.95
CA GLN A 72 17.29 -34.11 13.46
C GLN A 72 16.15 -34.96 14.06
N GLY A 73 14.98 -35.02 13.41
CA GLY A 73 13.82 -35.84 13.85
C GLY A 73 12.95 -35.19 14.93
N ARG A 74 13.16 -33.92 15.29
CA ARG A 74 12.28 -33.19 16.19
C ARG A 74 11.80 -31.84 15.61
N THR A 75 10.64 -31.40 16.04
CA THR A 75 10.16 -30.06 15.74
C THR A 75 11.04 -29.00 16.40
N VAL A 76 11.28 -27.90 15.68
CA VAL A 76 12.05 -26.76 16.21
C VAL A 76 11.16 -25.88 17.08
N ASN A 77 11.63 -25.51 18.25
CA ASN A 77 10.98 -24.56 19.12
C ASN A 77 11.50 -23.14 18.87
N TRP A 78 10.67 -22.16 19.15
CA TRP A 78 11.03 -20.75 18.97
C TRP A 78 12.18 -20.29 19.89
N ASP A 79 12.36 -20.96 21.02
CA ASP A 79 13.38 -20.72 22.06
C ASP A 79 14.61 -21.63 21.94
N ASP A 80 14.73 -22.39 20.87
CA ASP A 80 15.94 -23.14 20.53
C ASP A 80 17.13 -22.20 20.26
N GLU A 81 18.34 -22.76 20.24
CA GLU A 81 19.56 -22.04 19.95
C GLU A 81 19.54 -21.32 18.59
N PRO A 82 20.26 -20.20 18.43
CA PRO A 82 20.19 -19.38 17.22
C PRO A 82 20.46 -20.14 15.92
N HIS A 83 21.38 -21.10 15.92
CA HIS A 83 21.72 -21.85 14.71
C HIS A 83 20.57 -22.78 14.29
N ILE A 84 19.87 -23.41 15.22
CA ILE A 84 18.70 -24.27 14.95
C ILE A 84 17.55 -23.44 14.40
N VAL A 85 17.28 -22.27 15.03
CA VAL A 85 16.25 -21.33 14.54
C VAL A 85 16.58 -20.81 13.15
N ARG A 86 17.86 -20.55 12.82
CA ARG A 86 18.29 -20.11 11.47
C ARG A 86 17.99 -21.17 10.42
N ILE A 87 18.29 -22.44 10.70
CA ILE A 87 17.95 -23.56 9.80
C ILE A 87 16.43 -23.59 9.56
N ALA A 88 15.63 -23.48 10.62
CA ALA A 88 14.18 -23.45 10.48
C ALA A 88 13.67 -22.23 9.66
N ILE A 89 14.29 -21.05 9.80
CA ILE A 89 13.96 -19.88 8.97
C ILE A 89 14.35 -20.12 7.51
N GLU A 90 15.51 -20.72 7.23
CA GLU A 90 15.95 -21.08 5.90
C GLU A 90 14.96 -22.00 5.21
N ASP A 91 14.58 -23.10 5.87
CA ASP A 91 13.61 -24.06 5.37
C ASP A 91 12.24 -23.41 5.13
N PHE A 92 11.81 -22.54 6.03
CA PHE A 92 10.58 -21.76 5.85
C PHE A 92 10.64 -20.87 4.61
N LEU A 93 11.76 -20.19 4.39
CA LEU A 93 11.97 -19.34 3.21
C LEU A 93 11.92 -20.16 1.93
N MET A 94 12.52 -21.33 1.90
CA MET A 94 12.52 -22.22 0.74
C MET A 94 11.13 -22.83 0.49
N HIS A 95 10.53 -23.42 1.49
CA HIS A 95 9.32 -24.23 1.31
C HIS A 95 8.00 -23.42 1.35
N LYS A 96 7.90 -22.37 2.17
CA LYS A 96 6.67 -21.55 2.30
C LYS A 96 6.75 -20.24 1.54
N ALA A 97 7.90 -19.60 1.51
CA ALA A 97 8.09 -18.35 0.78
C ALA A 97 8.58 -18.56 -0.66
N HIS A 98 8.93 -19.80 -1.03
CA HIS A 98 9.45 -20.16 -2.35
C HIS A 98 10.64 -19.29 -2.80
N CYS A 99 11.55 -19.03 -1.87
CA CYS A 99 12.81 -18.34 -2.15
C CYS A 99 13.90 -19.35 -2.45
N LYS A 100 14.91 -18.94 -3.22
CA LYS A 100 16.18 -19.68 -3.30
C LYS A 100 17.11 -19.12 -2.25
N VAL A 101 17.52 -19.94 -1.30
CA VAL A 101 18.46 -19.55 -0.23
C VAL A 101 19.81 -20.19 -0.53
N THR A 102 20.88 -19.40 -0.48
CA THR A 102 22.26 -19.87 -0.71
C THR A 102 23.17 -19.31 0.36
N THR A 103 23.97 -20.16 0.95
CA THR A 103 25.11 -19.75 1.79
C THR A 103 26.30 -19.45 0.91
N SER A 104 27.09 -18.45 1.27
CA SER A 104 28.37 -18.20 0.63
C SER A 104 29.46 -18.92 1.43
N ASP A 105 30.31 -19.71 0.77
CA ASP A 105 31.38 -20.50 1.40
C ASP A 105 32.37 -19.65 2.23
N SER A 106 32.42 -18.35 1.96
CA SER A 106 33.28 -17.39 2.67
C SER A 106 32.54 -16.38 3.55
N LYS A 107 31.19 -16.48 3.65
CA LYS A 107 30.37 -15.48 4.35
C LYS A 107 29.41 -16.12 5.34
N THR A 108 29.30 -15.52 6.49
CA THR A 108 28.47 -16.00 7.62
C THR A 108 26.99 -15.69 7.48
N TYR A 109 26.51 -15.30 6.29
CA TYR A 109 25.11 -14.91 6.06
C TYR A 109 24.48 -15.63 4.87
N TYR A 110 23.16 -15.70 4.88
CA TYR A 110 22.36 -16.28 3.80
C TYR A 110 21.95 -15.23 2.77
N ASN A 111 22.11 -15.56 1.49
CA ASN A 111 21.54 -14.82 0.38
C ASN A 111 20.15 -15.37 0.04
N VAL A 112 19.12 -14.56 0.19
CA VAL A 112 17.73 -14.94 -0.10
C VAL A 112 17.33 -14.36 -1.45
N LYS A 113 17.39 -15.19 -2.50
CA LYS A 113 17.01 -14.83 -3.85
C LYS A 113 15.51 -15.00 -4.03
N LEU A 114 14.82 -13.89 -4.37
CA LEU A 114 13.37 -13.88 -4.55
C LEU A 114 12.97 -14.50 -5.89
N THR A 115 11.90 -15.28 -5.89
CA THR A 115 11.27 -15.82 -7.10
C THR A 115 9.84 -15.34 -7.26
N ASN A 116 8.92 -15.82 -6.40
CA ASN A 116 7.48 -15.57 -6.52
C ASN A 116 6.96 -14.49 -5.56
N LYS A 117 7.69 -14.17 -4.49
CA LYS A 117 7.26 -13.19 -3.48
C LYS A 117 7.94 -11.85 -3.70
N SER A 118 7.22 -10.77 -3.43
CA SER A 118 7.80 -9.44 -3.47
C SER A 118 8.83 -9.24 -2.35
N PRO A 119 9.85 -8.38 -2.57
CA PRO A 119 10.82 -8.00 -1.54
C PRO A 119 10.15 -7.57 -0.24
N ASN A 120 9.07 -6.79 -0.34
CA ASN A 120 8.32 -6.30 0.81
C ASN A 120 7.68 -7.43 1.65
N THR A 121 7.23 -8.51 1.02
CA THR A 121 6.64 -9.65 1.74
C THR A 121 7.68 -10.38 2.57
N VAL A 122 8.83 -10.70 1.96
CA VAL A 122 9.92 -11.43 2.64
C VAL A 122 10.60 -10.52 3.68
N SER A 123 10.87 -9.26 3.33
CA SER A 123 11.45 -8.28 4.25
C SER A 123 10.56 -8.06 5.48
N ARG A 124 9.22 -7.98 5.29
CA ARG A 124 8.29 -7.87 6.42
C ARG A 124 8.36 -9.08 7.34
N MET A 125 8.43 -10.27 6.79
CA MET A 125 8.54 -11.49 7.56
C MET A 125 9.83 -11.53 8.38
N LEU A 126 10.97 -11.29 7.75
CA LEU A 126 12.27 -11.24 8.44
C LEU A 126 12.31 -10.11 9.48
N SER A 127 11.71 -8.94 9.19
CA SER A 127 11.60 -7.83 10.13
C SER A 127 10.70 -8.16 11.32
N ALA A 128 9.59 -8.89 11.10
CA ALA A 128 8.72 -9.34 12.17
C ALA A 128 9.43 -10.33 13.10
N LEU A 129 10.16 -11.30 12.54
CA LEU A 129 10.98 -12.25 13.30
C LEU A 129 12.10 -11.56 14.06
N LYS A 130 12.86 -10.66 13.40
CA LYS A 130 13.92 -9.89 14.05
C LYS A 130 13.37 -9.08 15.22
N SER A 131 12.22 -8.44 15.05
CA SER A 131 11.53 -7.69 16.09
C SER A 131 11.03 -8.60 17.23
N PHE A 132 10.50 -9.78 16.90
CA PHE A 132 10.06 -10.76 17.88
C PHE A 132 11.23 -11.17 18.79
N TYR A 133 12.33 -11.64 18.23
CA TYR A 133 13.48 -12.05 19.03
C TYR A 133 14.10 -10.89 19.83
N LYS A 134 14.14 -9.67 19.25
CA LYS A 134 14.58 -8.47 19.99
C LYS A 134 13.72 -8.23 21.24
N ILE A 135 12.40 -8.39 21.12
CA ILE A 135 11.48 -8.22 22.26
C ILE A 135 11.64 -9.39 23.25
N MET A 136 11.72 -10.64 22.79
CA MET A 136 11.89 -11.79 23.68
C MET A 136 13.20 -11.73 24.48
N ILE A 137 14.29 -11.26 23.89
CA ILE A 137 15.55 -10.99 24.61
C ILE A 137 15.36 -9.89 25.65
N HIS A 138 14.70 -8.80 25.28
CA HIS A 138 14.46 -7.67 26.18
C HIS A 138 13.65 -8.08 27.42
N VAL A 139 12.63 -8.93 27.24
CA VAL A 139 11.80 -9.44 28.35
C VAL A 139 12.39 -10.69 29.00
N LYS A 140 13.61 -11.08 28.64
CA LYS A 140 14.35 -12.24 29.18
C LYS A 140 13.63 -13.59 28.99
N MET A 141 12.84 -13.72 27.94
CA MET A 141 12.19 -14.99 27.54
C MET A 141 13.01 -15.78 26.51
N TYR A 142 13.97 -15.14 25.84
CA TYR A 142 14.95 -15.75 24.97
C TYR A 142 16.35 -15.37 25.44
N LEU A 143 17.15 -16.37 25.76
CA LEU A 143 18.43 -16.16 26.48
C LEU A 143 19.64 -16.10 25.54
N TYR A 144 19.42 -16.35 24.25
CA TYR A 144 20.47 -16.34 23.24
C TYR A 144 20.48 -15.02 22.44
N PRO A 145 21.55 -14.77 21.67
CA PRO A 145 21.58 -13.67 20.70
C PRO A 145 20.47 -13.81 19.65
N ASN A 146 20.05 -12.68 19.08
CA ASN A 146 19.01 -12.67 18.06
C ASN A 146 19.45 -13.48 16.82
N PRO A 147 18.71 -14.55 16.43
CA PRO A 147 19.13 -15.42 15.33
C PRO A 147 19.16 -14.74 13.96
N LEU A 148 18.50 -13.57 13.81
CA LEU A 148 18.46 -12.83 12.55
C LEU A 148 19.52 -11.71 12.46
N ILE A 149 20.35 -11.52 13.47
CA ILE A 149 21.39 -10.49 13.49
C ILE A 149 22.75 -11.17 13.24
N ASP A 150 23.48 -10.64 12.28
CA ASP A 150 24.86 -11.03 12.01
C ASP A 150 25.80 -10.24 12.91
N ALA A 151 26.43 -10.90 13.87
CA ALA A 151 27.35 -10.28 14.80
C ALA A 151 28.60 -9.74 14.10
N HIS A 152 29.03 -10.36 12.99
CA HIS A 152 30.20 -9.91 12.24
C HIS A 152 29.94 -8.60 11.49
N ALA A 153 28.72 -8.39 10.97
CA ALA A 153 28.36 -7.13 10.33
C ALA A 153 28.39 -5.93 11.30
N ILE A 154 28.21 -6.19 12.59
CA ILE A 154 28.34 -5.17 13.64
C ILE A 154 29.81 -4.81 13.88
N LEU A 155 30.69 -5.81 13.87
CA LEU A 155 32.13 -5.60 14.04
C LEU A 155 32.72 -4.83 12.86
N ASP A 156 32.35 -5.19 11.61
CA ASP A 156 32.78 -4.48 10.39
C ASP A 156 32.36 -2.99 10.41
N GLU A 157 31.18 -2.66 10.96
CA GLU A 157 30.78 -1.26 11.15
C GLU A 157 31.65 -0.51 12.18
N TYR A 158 32.05 -1.18 13.25
CA TYR A 158 32.95 -0.61 14.24
C TYR A 158 34.37 -0.42 13.66
N GLU A 159 34.89 -1.38 12.91
CA GLU A 159 36.19 -1.28 12.25
C GLU A 159 36.22 -0.17 11.21
N THR A 160 35.17 -0.06 10.35
CA THR A 160 35.06 1.03 9.38
C THR A 160 34.94 2.40 10.04
N GLN A 161 34.28 2.49 11.21
CA GLN A 161 34.23 3.72 11.98
C GLN A 161 35.58 4.06 12.61
N ILE A 162 36.35 3.06 13.04
CA ILE A 162 37.70 3.23 13.58
C ILE A 162 38.69 3.63 12.49
N GLU A 163 38.60 3.03 11.30
CA GLU A 163 39.41 3.43 10.15
C GLU A 163 39.09 4.85 9.66
N GLY A 164 37.82 5.24 9.61
CA GLY A 164 37.42 6.63 9.30
C GLY A 164 37.93 7.67 10.32
N VAL A 165 38.19 7.26 11.54
CA VAL A 165 38.84 8.09 12.58
C VAL A 165 40.34 8.25 12.33
N ARG A 166 41.00 7.26 11.71
CA ARG A 166 42.42 7.33 11.31
C ARG A 166 42.66 8.29 10.14
N GLU A 167 41.67 8.59 9.32
CA GLU A 167 41.75 9.55 8.21
C GLU A 167 41.48 11.03 8.60
N GLY A 168 41.66 11.40 9.85
CA GLY A 168 41.97 12.80 10.24
C GLY A 168 40.78 13.75 10.38
N LYS A 169 39.58 13.30 10.73
CA LYS A 169 38.53 14.20 11.24
C LYS A 169 38.31 14.01 12.72
N PRO A 170 38.78 14.95 13.58
CA PRO A 170 38.55 14.84 15.03
C PRO A 170 37.06 14.98 15.33
N ARG A 171 36.40 13.90 15.80
CA ARG A 171 35.13 13.98 16.49
C ARG A 171 35.41 14.25 17.97
N MET A 172 34.90 15.38 18.47
CA MET A 172 34.88 15.63 19.90
C MET A 172 34.14 14.51 20.64
N PRO A 173 34.61 14.11 21.84
CA PRO A 173 33.90 13.16 22.68
C PRO A 173 32.52 13.74 23.03
N LYS A 174 31.46 13.05 22.70
CA LYS A 174 30.12 13.37 23.21
C LYS A 174 30.04 12.88 24.64
N GLU A 175 29.68 13.78 25.54
CA GLU A 175 29.42 13.45 26.92
C GLU A 175 28.32 12.37 27.02
N ALA A 176 28.55 11.41 27.92
CA ALA A 176 27.60 10.33 28.19
C ALA A 176 26.34 10.95 28.83
N GLY A 177 25.22 10.93 28.06
CA GLY A 177 23.94 11.36 28.65
C GLY A 177 22.84 11.81 27.70
N THR A 178 23.12 12.05 26.43
CA THR A 178 22.07 12.43 25.48
C THR A 178 22.04 11.45 24.30
N GLU A 179 21.15 10.47 24.39
CA GLU A 179 20.73 9.69 23.19
C GLU A 179 19.95 10.65 22.28
N GLU A 180 20.63 11.36 21.39
CA GLU A 180 19.96 11.99 20.27
C GLU A 180 19.30 10.89 19.44
N PRO A 181 18.01 11.03 19.10
CA PRO A 181 17.36 10.09 18.22
C PRO A 181 18.12 10.08 16.89
N LEU A 182 18.61 8.91 16.48
CA LEU A 182 19.23 8.69 15.17
C LEU A 182 18.39 9.36 14.08
N PRO A 183 18.98 10.10 13.14
CA PRO A 183 18.23 10.77 12.08
C PRO A 183 17.32 9.77 11.39
N LYS A 184 16.01 10.07 11.39
CA LYS A 184 15.00 9.26 10.73
C LYS A 184 15.40 9.09 9.28
N GLY A 185 15.91 7.91 8.91
CA GLY A 185 16.25 7.58 7.53
C GLY A 185 17.67 7.12 7.25
N ALA A 186 18.56 7.03 8.21
CA ALA A 186 19.78 6.24 8.05
C ALA A 186 19.36 4.77 7.97
N ARG A 187 19.23 4.23 6.73
CA ARG A 187 19.23 2.78 6.54
C ARG A 187 20.61 2.33 7.00
N ARG A 188 20.69 1.72 8.18
CA ARG A 188 21.87 0.97 8.57
C ARG A 188 22.08 -0.09 7.50
N LEU A 189 23.30 -0.24 7.03
CA LEU A 189 23.73 -1.43 6.31
C LEU A 189 23.18 -2.60 7.10
N THR A 190 22.44 -3.49 6.43
CA THR A 190 21.61 -4.46 7.12
C THR A 190 22.51 -5.43 7.89
N ASP A 191 22.53 -5.31 9.20
CA ASP A 191 23.06 -6.29 10.15
C ASP A 191 22.27 -7.62 10.10
N SER A 192 21.52 -7.85 9.03
CA SER A 192 20.65 -9.02 8.88
C SER A 192 21.44 -10.21 8.40
N PHE A 193 21.29 -11.31 9.12
CA PHE A 193 21.84 -12.61 8.73
C PHE A 193 21.26 -13.10 7.38
N PHE A 194 20.03 -12.73 7.04
CA PHE A 194 19.36 -13.05 5.77
C PHE A 194 19.35 -11.80 4.88
N LYS A 195 20.14 -11.79 3.81
CA LYS A 195 20.24 -10.66 2.86
C LYS A 195 19.36 -10.93 1.65
N ILE A 196 18.39 -10.08 1.40
CA ILE A 196 17.43 -10.23 0.30
C ILE A 196 18.06 -9.75 -1.00
N ILE A 197 18.02 -10.61 -2.02
CA ILE A 197 18.39 -10.30 -3.41
C ILE A 197 17.11 -10.41 -4.25
N ASN A 198 16.80 -9.38 -5.04
CA ASN A 198 15.55 -9.32 -5.82
C ASN A 198 15.41 -10.48 -6.83
N GLY A 199 16.50 -11.00 -7.35
CA GLY A 199 16.48 -12.20 -8.21
C GLY A 199 15.67 -12.00 -9.48
N GLU A 200 14.70 -12.87 -9.69
CA GLU A 200 13.82 -12.89 -10.86
C GLU A 200 12.52 -12.08 -10.65
N TRP A 201 12.30 -11.56 -9.44
CA TRP A 201 11.10 -10.79 -9.16
C TRP A 201 11.11 -9.45 -9.92
N LYS A 202 10.01 -9.16 -10.61
CA LYS A 202 9.81 -7.88 -11.32
C LYS A 202 8.56 -7.18 -10.77
N PRO A 203 8.58 -5.85 -10.62
CA PRO A 203 7.40 -5.10 -10.21
C PRO A 203 6.32 -5.17 -11.31
N GLN A 204 5.08 -5.40 -10.90
CA GLN A 204 3.94 -5.33 -11.82
C GLN A 204 3.51 -3.87 -11.99
N ILE A 205 3.92 -3.25 -13.08
CA ILE A 205 3.52 -1.90 -13.44
C ILE A 205 2.30 -1.98 -14.35
N ILE A 206 1.33 -1.11 -14.10
CA ILE A 206 0.10 -1.02 -14.88
C ILE A 206 0.16 0.24 -15.74
N ASP A 207 0.04 0.03 -17.03
CA ASP A 207 0.13 1.08 -18.05
C ASP A 207 -0.93 0.91 -19.14
N ASP A 208 -2.03 0.23 -18.83
CA ASP A 208 -3.14 0.07 -19.75
C ASP A 208 -3.98 1.37 -19.75
N PRO A 209 -4.05 2.11 -20.89
CA PRO A 209 -4.82 3.36 -20.99
C PRO A 209 -6.31 3.15 -20.80
N TYR A 210 -6.82 1.95 -21.08
CA TYR A 210 -8.24 1.62 -20.97
C TYR A 210 -8.69 1.19 -19.58
N LEU A 211 -7.77 1.01 -18.66
CA LEU A 211 -8.07 0.51 -17.32
C LEU A 211 -9.21 1.26 -16.62
N PRO A 212 -9.27 2.60 -16.61
CA PRO A 212 -10.38 3.33 -15.99
C PRO A 212 -11.73 2.95 -16.61
N PHE A 213 -11.81 2.87 -17.95
CA PHE A 213 -13.05 2.51 -18.66
C PHE A 213 -13.51 1.09 -18.35
N MET A 214 -12.58 0.15 -18.32
CA MET A 214 -12.89 -1.24 -17.96
C MET A 214 -13.49 -1.32 -16.55
N ILE A 215 -12.92 -0.59 -15.60
CA ILE A 215 -13.40 -0.55 -14.22
C ILE A 215 -14.75 0.15 -14.11
N TYR A 216 -14.96 1.28 -14.79
CA TYR A 216 -16.26 1.95 -14.83
C TYR A 216 -17.34 1.07 -15.43
N LYS A 217 -17.04 0.40 -16.54
CA LYS A 217 -17.96 -0.54 -17.15
C LYS A 217 -18.32 -1.66 -16.20
N ALA A 218 -17.34 -2.32 -15.59
CA ALA A 218 -17.55 -3.37 -14.60
C ALA A 218 -18.41 -2.91 -13.42
N GLY A 219 -18.18 -1.68 -12.94
CA GLY A 219 -18.96 -1.05 -11.88
C GLY A 219 -20.43 -0.82 -12.30
N LYS A 220 -20.66 -0.30 -13.50
CA LYS A 220 -22.02 -0.08 -14.03
C LYS A 220 -22.76 -1.40 -14.25
N ASP A 221 -22.14 -2.37 -14.86
CA ASP A 221 -22.72 -3.71 -15.11
C ASP A 221 -23.09 -4.39 -13.78
N SER A 222 -22.29 -4.16 -12.73
CA SER A 222 -22.54 -4.66 -11.37
C SER A 222 -23.45 -3.75 -10.52
N LYS A 223 -23.98 -2.65 -11.07
CA LYS A 223 -24.86 -1.69 -10.40
C LYS A 223 -24.26 -1.16 -9.10
N TRP A 224 -22.98 -0.76 -9.12
CA TRP A 224 -22.34 -0.17 -7.96
C TRP A 224 -23.08 1.10 -7.46
N LYS A 225 -22.82 1.48 -6.23
CA LYS A 225 -23.43 2.69 -5.69
C LYS A 225 -22.67 3.93 -6.14
N LEU A 226 -23.37 5.05 -6.27
CA LEU A 226 -22.80 6.33 -6.69
C LEU A 226 -21.55 6.72 -5.88
N ARG A 227 -21.53 6.47 -4.56
CA ARG A 227 -20.34 6.72 -3.74
C ARG A 227 -19.12 5.89 -4.17
N ASP A 228 -19.31 4.62 -4.57
CA ASP A 228 -18.21 3.75 -4.99
C ASP A 228 -17.65 4.22 -6.35
N GLU A 229 -18.53 4.73 -7.21
CA GLU A 229 -18.15 5.41 -8.45
C GLU A 229 -17.31 6.65 -8.18
N ILE A 230 -17.78 7.57 -7.33
CA ILE A 230 -17.06 8.81 -6.98
C ILE A 230 -15.69 8.50 -6.39
N ILE A 231 -15.63 7.59 -5.40
CA ILE A 231 -14.36 7.19 -4.80
C ILE A 231 -13.39 6.69 -5.88
N THR A 232 -13.86 5.85 -6.81
CA THR A 232 -13.04 5.31 -7.89
C THR A 232 -12.56 6.42 -8.84
N THR A 233 -13.43 7.37 -9.19
CA THR A 233 -13.09 8.52 -10.03
C THR A 233 -11.98 9.34 -9.37
N ILE A 234 -12.12 9.72 -8.11
CA ILE A 234 -11.11 10.47 -7.38
C ILE A 234 -9.78 9.69 -7.31
N LEU A 235 -9.81 8.37 -7.14
CA LEU A 235 -8.59 7.55 -7.12
C LEU A 235 -7.81 7.63 -8.44
N PHE A 236 -8.51 7.59 -9.58
CA PHE A 236 -7.86 7.70 -10.89
C PHE A 236 -7.40 9.12 -11.21
N GLN A 237 -8.14 10.14 -10.81
CA GLN A 237 -7.79 11.53 -11.06
C GLN A 237 -6.61 12.02 -10.21
N THR A 238 -6.43 11.47 -9.00
CA THR A 238 -5.50 12.04 -8.01
C THR A 238 -4.38 11.08 -7.59
N GLY A 239 -4.45 9.82 -7.96
CA GLY A 239 -3.53 8.80 -7.46
C GLY A 239 -3.56 8.63 -5.93
N ALA A 240 -4.59 9.11 -5.25
CA ALA A 240 -4.73 9.01 -3.80
C ALA A 240 -4.82 7.55 -3.33
N ARG A 241 -4.55 7.32 -2.04
CA ARG A 241 -4.89 6.04 -1.41
C ARG A 241 -6.39 6.00 -1.10
N ALA A 242 -7.00 4.84 -1.24
CA ALA A 242 -8.45 4.69 -0.98
C ALA A 242 -8.86 5.19 0.41
N THR A 243 -8.02 4.99 1.43
CA THR A 243 -8.27 5.50 2.78
C THR A 243 -8.22 7.02 2.87
N GLU A 244 -7.43 7.69 2.03
CA GLU A 244 -7.35 9.16 1.95
C GLU A 244 -8.65 9.74 1.40
N VAL A 245 -9.25 9.07 0.42
CA VAL A 245 -10.52 9.47 -0.21
C VAL A 245 -11.73 9.10 0.66
N ILE A 246 -11.80 7.87 1.15
CA ILE A 246 -12.95 7.37 1.93
C ILE A 246 -13.16 8.18 3.22
N LYS A 247 -12.07 8.68 3.81
CA LYS A 247 -12.09 9.46 5.05
C LYS A 247 -12.26 10.98 4.85
N LEU A 248 -12.57 11.42 3.63
CA LEU A 248 -12.89 12.84 3.41
C LEU A 248 -14.10 13.26 4.25
N THR A 249 -14.00 14.46 4.83
CA THR A 249 -15.01 15.06 5.68
C THR A 249 -15.65 16.28 5.00
N PHE A 250 -16.72 16.82 5.57
CA PHE A 250 -17.32 18.05 5.07
C PHE A 250 -16.38 19.24 5.18
N GLY A 251 -15.54 19.30 6.19
CA GLY A 251 -14.51 20.33 6.30
C GLY A 251 -13.50 20.26 5.15
N ASP A 252 -13.07 19.04 4.78
CA ASP A 252 -12.17 18.83 3.63
C ASP A 252 -12.81 19.29 2.31
N TYR A 253 -14.13 19.06 2.16
CA TYR A 253 -14.90 19.46 0.99
C TYR A 253 -15.11 20.98 0.91
N ARG A 254 -15.52 21.62 2.02
CA ARG A 254 -15.81 23.05 2.05
C ARG A 254 -14.58 23.93 1.92
N ALA A 255 -13.49 23.54 2.57
CA ALA A 255 -12.31 24.39 2.73
C ALA A 255 -11.69 24.88 1.42
N ARG A 256 -11.79 24.10 0.33
CA ARG A 256 -11.17 24.42 -0.97
C ARG A 256 -12.05 24.02 -2.16
N TYR A 257 -13.34 24.01 -1.97
CA TYR A 257 -14.32 23.62 -2.99
C TYR A 257 -14.20 24.48 -4.27
N ASP A 258 -14.03 25.79 -4.10
CA ASP A 258 -13.85 26.77 -5.18
C ASP A 258 -12.62 26.49 -6.06
N LYS A 259 -11.65 25.77 -5.53
CA LYS A 259 -10.42 25.37 -6.24
C LYS A 259 -10.48 23.94 -6.81
N GLY A 260 -11.60 23.23 -6.59
CA GLY A 260 -11.71 21.82 -6.96
C GLY A 260 -10.76 20.90 -6.19
N GLU A 261 -10.40 21.28 -4.96
CA GLU A 261 -9.41 20.56 -4.16
C GLU A 261 -10.00 20.08 -2.84
N PHE A 262 -9.55 18.91 -2.37
CA PHE A 262 -9.84 18.38 -1.03
C PHE A 262 -8.56 18.28 -0.22
N ALA A 263 -8.57 18.84 0.99
CA ALA A 263 -7.48 18.62 1.94
C ALA A 263 -7.61 17.22 2.55
N THR A 264 -6.55 16.43 2.53
CA THR A 264 -6.56 15.08 3.12
C THR A 264 -5.27 14.79 3.90
N PHE A 265 -5.30 13.73 4.68
CA PHE A 265 -4.13 13.26 5.42
C PHE A 265 -3.28 12.31 4.56
N ASN A 266 -1.98 12.23 4.85
CA ASN A 266 -1.11 11.20 4.31
C ASN A 266 -0.76 10.16 5.39
N LYS A 267 -0.37 8.97 4.96
CA LYS A 267 0.15 7.94 5.86
C LYS A 267 1.41 8.45 6.56
N GLY A 268 1.38 8.49 7.90
CA GLY A 268 2.47 9.04 8.72
C GLY A 268 2.29 10.52 9.13
N SER A 269 1.29 11.21 8.60
CA SER A 269 0.96 12.60 9.02
C SER A 269 0.22 12.69 10.35
N HIS A 270 -0.04 11.55 11.03
CA HIS A 270 -0.81 11.48 12.28
C HIS A 270 -2.15 12.23 12.21
N GLY A 271 -2.85 12.14 11.07
CA GLY A 271 -4.14 12.78 10.82
C GLY A 271 -4.07 14.23 10.37
N LYS A 272 -2.90 14.84 10.26
CA LYS A 272 -2.76 16.20 9.71
C LYS A 272 -3.08 16.22 8.21
N ARG A 273 -3.87 17.20 7.76
CA ARG A 273 -4.22 17.41 6.35
C ARG A 273 -3.06 18.11 5.65
N THR A 274 -2.15 17.34 5.09
CA THR A 274 -0.92 17.84 4.44
C THR A 274 -0.92 17.65 2.94
N LYS A 275 -1.91 16.94 2.39
CA LYS A 275 -2.03 16.61 0.98
C LYS A 275 -3.32 17.19 0.40
N PHE A 276 -3.25 17.70 -0.83
CA PHE A 276 -4.39 18.18 -1.59
C PHE A 276 -4.69 17.23 -2.74
N LEU A 277 -5.97 16.91 -2.92
CA LEU A 277 -6.48 16.11 -4.02
C LEU A 277 -7.24 17.04 -4.95
N LYS A 278 -6.73 17.25 -6.17
CA LYS A 278 -7.39 18.06 -7.17
C LYS A 278 -8.26 17.18 -8.06
N VAL A 279 -9.52 17.55 -8.23
CA VAL A 279 -10.49 16.85 -9.07
C VAL A 279 -11.12 17.82 -10.08
N ASP A 280 -11.68 17.28 -11.14
CA ASP A 280 -12.39 18.07 -12.13
C ASP A 280 -13.78 18.52 -11.67
N ASN A 281 -14.36 19.47 -12.41
CA ASN A 281 -15.67 20.02 -12.11
C ASN A 281 -16.79 18.97 -12.23
N ASP A 282 -16.65 17.96 -13.07
CA ASP A 282 -17.69 16.95 -13.23
C ASP A 282 -17.68 15.98 -12.05
N THR A 283 -16.53 15.70 -11.49
CA THR A 283 -16.41 14.95 -10.23
C THR A 283 -17.00 15.73 -9.06
N LEU A 284 -16.80 17.05 -9.00
CA LEU A 284 -17.46 17.92 -8.00
C LEU A 284 -18.98 17.86 -8.12
N LYS A 285 -19.54 18.04 -9.33
CA LYS A 285 -20.98 17.92 -9.58
C LYS A 285 -21.52 16.51 -9.21
N LEU A 286 -20.74 15.48 -9.48
CA LEU A 286 -21.09 14.10 -9.12
C LEU A 286 -21.13 13.92 -7.60
N LEU A 287 -20.19 14.53 -6.89
CA LEU A 287 -20.13 14.54 -5.43
C LEU A 287 -21.30 15.33 -4.84
N ASP A 288 -21.62 16.49 -5.39
CA ASP A 288 -22.78 17.30 -4.98
C ASP A 288 -24.09 16.51 -5.14
N ARG A 289 -24.26 15.86 -6.28
CA ARG A 289 -25.40 14.97 -6.54
C ARG A 289 -25.49 13.83 -5.52
N TYR A 290 -24.37 13.27 -5.12
CA TYR A 290 -24.32 12.25 -4.07
C TYR A 290 -24.73 12.83 -2.71
N ILE A 291 -24.16 13.96 -2.32
CA ILE A 291 -24.40 14.60 -1.02
C ILE A 291 -25.87 14.97 -0.88
N HIS A 292 -26.44 15.66 -1.87
CA HIS A 292 -27.83 16.11 -1.85
C HIS A 292 -28.86 14.99 -2.13
N GLY A 293 -28.42 13.89 -2.74
CA GLY A 293 -29.28 12.78 -3.12
C GLY A 293 -29.11 11.54 -2.26
N ALA A 294 -28.21 10.65 -2.68
CA ALA A 294 -28.06 9.32 -2.09
C ALA A 294 -27.58 9.36 -0.62
N ARG A 295 -26.69 10.30 -0.27
CA ARG A 295 -26.21 10.48 1.09
C ARG A 295 -27.33 10.99 2.00
N LYS A 296 -28.06 12.02 1.57
CA LYS A 296 -29.15 12.61 2.37
C LYS A 296 -30.22 11.58 2.74
N LYS A 297 -30.49 10.59 1.87
CA LYS A 297 -31.49 9.53 2.13
C LYS A 297 -31.09 8.59 3.28
N VAL A 298 -29.80 8.45 3.57
CA VAL A 298 -29.29 7.56 4.62
C VAL A 298 -28.75 8.31 5.83
N ASP A 299 -28.59 9.62 5.73
CA ASP A 299 -28.14 10.47 6.83
C ASP A 299 -29.22 10.57 7.90
N LYS A 300 -28.92 10.10 9.09
CA LYS A 300 -29.83 10.08 10.23
C LYS A 300 -29.90 11.43 10.97
N SER A 301 -28.96 12.35 10.68
CA SER A 301 -28.89 13.63 11.38
C SER A 301 -30.03 14.58 11.01
N SER A 302 -30.66 14.39 9.84
CA SER A 302 -31.68 15.28 9.27
C SER A 302 -31.25 16.75 9.13
N LEU A 303 -29.94 17.04 9.27
CA LEU A 303 -29.41 18.39 9.22
C LEU A 303 -29.40 18.92 7.79
N ASN A 304 -29.53 20.23 7.65
CA ASN A 304 -29.19 20.89 6.39
C ASN A 304 -27.69 20.83 6.16
N MET A 305 -27.28 20.89 4.90
CA MET A 305 -25.86 20.74 4.55
C MET A 305 -24.94 21.76 5.23
N ASN A 306 -25.43 22.96 5.47
CA ASN A 306 -24.67 24.03 6.14
C ASN A 306 -24.51 23.80 7.65
N ASP A 307 -25.36 22.98 8.24
CA ASP A 307 -25.38 22.69 9.68
C ASP A 307 -24.59 21.42 10.02
N ILE A 308 -24.13 20.67 9.01
CA ILE A 308 -23.30 19.48 9.20
C ILE A 308 -21.89 19.90 9.66
N ALA A 309 -21.43 19.35 10.78
CA ALA A 309 -20.12 19.65 11.31
C ALA A 309 -18.97 19.17 10.37
N ASP A 310 -17.86 19.89 10.42
CA ASP A 310 -16.71 19.68 9.51
C ASP A 310 -16.02 18.33 9.64
N ASP A 311 -16.10 17.67 10.78
CA ASP A 311 -15.53 16.36 11.06
C ASP A 311 -16.38 15.18 10.57
N ILE A 312 -17.61 15.46 10.14
CA ILE A 312 -18.53 14.42 9.65
C ILE A 312 -18.04 13.86 8.30
N PRO A 313 -17.94 12.53 8.15
CA PRO A 313 -17.55 11.91 6.90
C PRO A 313 -18.54 12.18 5.75
N ILE A 314 -17.99 12.43 4.55
CA ILE A 314 -18.80 12.58 3.34
C ILE A 314 -19.47 11.25 2.98
N PHE A 315 -18.71 10.16 2.97
CA PHE A 315 -19.19 8.87 2.50
C PHE A 315 -19.82 8.06 3.62
N LEU A 316 -21.11 7.72 3.44
CA LEU A 316 -21.88 6.89 4.36
C LEU A 316 -22.24 5.55 3.74
N ASN A 317 -22.39 4.53 4.57
CA ASN A 317 -22.95 3.24 4.16
C ASN A 317 -24.50 3.33 4.09
N GLN A 318 -25.16 2.23 3.74
CA GLN A 318 -26.62 2.17 3.62
C GLN A 318 -27.39 2.35 4.96
N TYR A 319 -26.68 2.25 6.08
CA TYR A 319 -27.24 2.41 7.43
C TYR A 319 -26.98 3.79 8.02
N GLY A 320 -26.38 4.72 7.25
CA GLY A 320 -26.02 6.06 7.72
C GLY A 320 -24.74 6.13 8.56
N ASN A 321 -23.99 5.05 8.67
CA ASN A 321 -22.69 5.04 9.35
C ASN A 321 -21.54 5.38 8.38
N PRO A 322 -20.38 5.87 8.88
CA PRO A 322 -19.21 6.13 8.06
C PRO A 322 -18.85 4.96 7.17
N TYR A 323 -18.59 5.22 5.89
CA TYR A 323 -18.16 4.18 4.96
C TYR A 323 -16.73 3.77 5.25
N THR A 324 -16.47 2.46 5.26
CA THR A 324 -15.16 1.92 5.64
C THR A 324 -14.38 1.44 4.42
N TYR A 325 -13.05 1.42 4.55
CA TYR A 325 -12.17 0.83 3.53
C TYR A 325 -12.49 -0.65 3.26
N ASP A 326 -12.78 -1.43 4.31
CA ASP A 326 -13.09 -2.86 4.15
C ASP A 326 -14.40 -3.09 3.38
N ALA A 327 -15.40 -2.23 3.59
CA ALA A 327 -16.65 -2.28 2.82
C ALA A 327 -16.40 -1.93 1.35
N PHE A 328 -15.61 -0.90 1.06
CA PHE A 328 -15.21 -0.54 -0.30
C PHE A 328 -14.39 -1.65 -0.95
N LEU A 329 -13.41 -2.22 -0.24
CA LEU A 329 -12.59 -3.33 -0.72
C LEU A 329 -13.45 -4.55 -1.07
N LYS A 330 -14.41 -4.90 -0.23
CA LYS A 330 -15.32 -6.03 -0.48
C LYS A 330 -16.14 -5.81 -1.76
N ASN A 331 -16.68 -4.60 -1.95
CA ASN A 331 -17.41 -4.23 -3.16
C ASN A 331 -16.50 -4.29 -4.39
N TRP A 332 -15.30 -3.71 -4.29
CA TRP A 332 -14.29 -3.74 -5.36
C TRP A 332 -13.95 -5.17 -5.79
N VAL A 333 -13.59 -6.03 -4.85
CA VAL A 333 -13.22 -7.44 -5.13
C VAL A 333 -14.37 -8.18 -5.81
N ASN A 334 -15.60 -7.97 -5.34
CA ASN A 334 -16.78 -8.59 -5.94
C ASN A 334 -17.02 -8.12 -7.40
N ILE A 335 -16.90 -6.81 -7.65
CA ILE A 335 -17.10 -6.22 -8.98
C ILE A 335 -15.99 -6.68 -9.94
N MET A 336 -14.74 -6.55 -9.50
CA MET A 336 -13.59 -6.95 -10.33
C MET A 336 -13.57 -8.46 -10.59
N GLY A 337 -13.97 -9.27 -9.61
CA GLY A 337 -14.09 -10.71 -9.77
C GLY A 337 -15.17 -11.12 -10.80
N LYS A 338 -16.32 -10.45 -10.79
CA LYS A 338 -17.38 -10.67 -11.79
C LYS A 338 -16.96 -10.28 -13.22
N ALA A 339 -16.13 -9.25 -13.32
CA ALA A 339 -15.61 -8.74 -14.60
C ALA A 339 -14.31 -9.43 -15.02
N GLU A 340 -13.81 -10.39 -14.24
CA GLU A 340 -12.53 -11.09 -14.44
C GLU A 340 -11.30 -10.16 -14.53
N ILE A 341 -11.41 -8.96 -13.95
CA ILE A 341 -10.32 -7.97 -13.91
C ILE A 341 -9.44 -8.24 -12.70
N LYS A 342 -8.23 -8.74 -12.91
CA LYS A 342 -7.27 -9.06 -11.82
C LYS A 342 -6.53 -7.83 -11.32
N ILE A 343 -7.23 -6.93 -10.63
CA ILE A 343 -6.66 -5.69 -10.13
C ILE A 343 -7.07 -5.40 -8.67
N ASN A 344 -6.14 -4.92 -7.87
CA ASN A 344 -6.44 -4.37 -6.55
C ASN A 344 -6.54 -2.83 -6.59
N ILE A 345 -7.19 -2.24 -5.59
CA ILE A 345 -7.44 -0.79 -5.52
C ILE A 345 -6.14 0.02 -5.60
N HIS A 346 -5.05 -0.45 -4.99
CA HIS A 346 -3.79 0.30 -4.98
C HIS A 346 -3.18 0.47 -6.38
N LYS A 347 -3.57 -0.36 -7.33
CA LYS A 347 -3.12 -0.28 -8.71
C LYS A 347 -3.68 0.94 -9.47
N THR A 348 -4.75 1.57 -8.99
CA THR A 348 -5.21 2.87 -9.53
C THR A 348 -4.14 3.94 -9.34
N ARG A 349 -3.48 3.95 -8.17
CA ARG A 349 -2.34 4.85 -7.88
C ARG A 349 -1.12 4.53 -8.75
N HIS A 350 -0.82 3.24 -8.99
CA HIS A 350 0.23 2.84 -9.93
C HIS A 350 -0.06 3.37 -11.34
N TRP A 351 -1.30 3.17 -11.80
CA TRP A 351 -1.75 3.67 -13.09
C TRP A 351 -1.57 5.19 -13.21
N PHE A 352 -2.05 5.96 -12.22
CA PHE A 352 -1.91 7.42 -12.19
C PHE A 352 -0.45 7.84 -12.33
N VAL A 353 0.44 7.29 -11.53
CA VAL A 353 1.86 7.67 -11.55
C VAL A 353 2.53 7.31 -12.88
N THR A 354 2.29 6.11 -13.40
CA THR A 354 2.85 5.67 -14.69
C THR A 354 2.38 6.59 -15.82
N ARG A 355 1.09 6.91 -15.86
CA ARG A 355 0.52 7.81 -16.87
C ARG A 355 1.05 9.24 -16.73
N SER A 356 1.19 9.75 -15.51
CA SER A 356 1.76 11.07 -15.25
C SER A 356 3.21 11.16 -15.73
N ILE A 357 4.04 10.15 -15.45
CA ILE A 357 5.43 10.12 -15.92
C ILE A 357 5.50 10.10 -17.46
N ARG A 358 4.65 9.28 -18.10
CA ARG A 358 4.57 9.26 -19.57
C ARG A 358 4.24 10.65 -20.13
N MET A 359 3.19 11.27 -19.59
CA MET A 359 2.81 12.62 -20.02
C MET A 359 3.93 13.65 -19.83
N ILE A 360 4.67 13.57 -18.71
CA ILE A 360 5.84 14.43 -18.47
C ILE A 360 6.90 14.20 -19.54
N ARG A 361 7.22 12.96 -19.88
CA ARG A 361 8.19 12.60 -20.91
C ARG A 361 7.76 13.08 -22.31
N GLU A 362 6.48 13.01 -22.58
CA GLU A 362 5.89 13.46 -23.84
C GLU A 362 5.88 14.99 -23.97
N LYS A 363 5.57 15.68 -22.87
CA LYS A 363 5.47 17.14 -22.85
C LYS A 363 6.82 17.85 -22.92
N TYR A 364 7.80 17.35 -22.18
CA TYR A 364 9.10 18.00 -22.05
C TYR A 364 10.18 17.20 -22.80
N LYS A 365 10.88 17.87 -23.74
CA LYS A 365 12.00 17.25 -24.47
C LYS A 365 13.31 17.33 -23.69
N ASP A 366 13.46 18.41 -22.91
CA ASP A 366 14.65 18.64 -22.10
C ASP A 366 14.61 17.80 -20.80
N LYS A 367 15.72 17.12 -20.51
CA LYS A 367 15.86 16.25 -19.33
C LYS A 367 15.72 17.03 -18.03
N VAL A 368 16.22 18.25 -17.98
CA VAL A 368 16.16 19.09 -16.76
C VAL A 368 14.71 19.46 -16.43
N GLU A 369 13.90 19.79 -17.45
CA GLU A 369 12.48 20.08 -17.25
C GLU A 369 11.68 18.82 -16.89
N GLN A 370 12.02 17.66 -17.48
CA GLN A 370 11.44 16.39 -17.07
C GLN A 370 11.70 16.10 -15.59
N ASP A 371 12.96 16.21 -15.15
CA ASP A 371 13.34 15.94 -13.77
C ASP A 371 12.64 16.88 -12.78
N LYS A 372 12.51 18.17 -13.12
CA LYS A 372 11.72 19.13 -12.34
C LYS A 372 10.25 18.75 -12.26
N ALA A 373 9.65 18.30 -13.36
CA ALA A 373 8.23 17.89 -13.39
C ALA A 373 8.01 16.58 -12.61
N ILE A 374 8.93 15.63 -12.70
CA ILE A 374 8.91 14.39 -11.92
C ILE A 374 9.06 14.69 -10.42
N GLU A 375 9.92 15.65 -10.07
CA GLU A 375 10.07 16.07 -8.68
C GLU A 375 8.78 16.72 -8.13
N ARG A 376 8.08 17.52 -8.93
CA ARG A 376 6.74 18.05 -8.56
C ARG A 376 5.72 16.93 -8.37
N LEU A 377 5.73 15.91 -9.24
CA LEU A 377 4.89 14.71 -9.05
C LEU A 377 5.24 13.97 -7.76
N ARG A 378 6.52 13.83 -7.43
CA ARG A 378 6.97 13.22 -6.16
C ARG A 378 6.40 13.97 -4.95
N ILE A 379 6.49 15.29 -4.97
CA ILE A 379 5.96 16.19 -3.92
C ILE A 379 4.43 16.05 -3.84
N TYR A 380 3.73 16.11 -4.99
CA TYR A 380 2.28 15.93 -5.04
C TYR A 380 1.84 14.57 -4.46
N MET A 381 2.58 13.50 -4.76
CA MET A 381 2.32 12.17 -4.23
C MET A 381 2.69 12.03 -2.75
N ASP A 382 3.32 13.05 -2.16
CA ASP A 382 3.83 13.10 -0.79
C ASP A 382 4.77 11.91 -0.49
N TRP A 383 5.74 11.71 -1.41
CA TRP A 383 6.81 10.72 -1.24
C TRP A 383 8.07 11.40 -0.71
N SER A 384 8.75 10.73 0.23
CA SER A 384 10.02 11.24 0.75
C SER A 384 11.11 11.26 -0.33
N GLU A 385 12.04 12.20 -0.23
CA GLU A 385 13.20 12.30 -1.14
C GLU A 385 14.02 11.00 -1.22
N LYS A 386 14.09 10.28 -0.12
CA LYS A 386 14.82 9.01 -0.01
C LYS A 386 14.06 7.79 -0.54
N ALA A 387 12.82 7.99 -1.02
CA ALA A 387 12.01 6.88 -1.52
C ALA A 387 12.36 6.61 -2.99
N ASP A 388 12.97 5.47 -3.27
CA ASP A 388 13.22 4.98 -4.64
C ASP A 388 11.94 4.62 -5.40
N THR A 389 10.78 4.87 -4.81
CA THR A 389 9.49 4.47 -5.38
C THR A 389 9.27 5.08 -6.76
N ILE A 390 9.60 6.35 -6.97
CA ILE A 390 9.40 7.01 -8.26
C ILE A 390 10.34 6.46 -9.34
N LYS A 391 11.58 6.14 -8.97
CA LYS A 391 12.60 5.59 -9.88
C LYS A 391 12.16 4.29 -10.56
N VAL A 392 11.38 3.46 -9.86
CA VAL A 392 10.83 2.22 -10.42
C VAL A 392 9.91 2.52 -11.61
N TYR A 393 9.11 3.59 -11.53
CA TYR A 393 8.22 3.98 -12.62
C TYR A 393 8.98 4.70 -13.74
N GLU A 394 9.96 5.54 -13.39
CA GLU A 394 10.82 6.21 -14.37
C GLU A 394 11.55 5.18 -15.23
N HIS A 395 12.21 4.22 -14.58
CA HIS A 395 12.94 3.16 -15.27
C HIS A 395 12.03 2.35 -16.21
N TYR A 396 10.80 2.04 -15.78
CA TYR A 396 9.83 1.35 -16.64
C TYR A 396 9.46 2.17 -17.87
N VAL A 397 9.25 3.49 -17.72
CA VAL A 397 8.86 4.36 -18.84
C VAL A 397 10.04 4.54 -19.78
N ASP A 398 11.26 4.68 -19.26
CA ASP A 398 12.49 4.82 -20.06
C ASP A 398 12.78 3.56 -20.89
N GLU A 399 12.53 2.36 -20.36
CA GLU A 399 12.72 1.09 -21.08
C GLU A 399 11.79 0.93 -22.32
N LYS A 400 10.76 1.74 -22.44
CA LYS A 400 9.77 1.61 -23.50
C LYS A 400 10.03 2.49 -24.73
N ASP A 401 11.17 3.17 -24.81
CA ASP A 401 11.54 4.03 -25.96
C ASP A 401 10.37 4.91 -26.45
N TYR A 402 9.68 5.54 -25.49
CA TYR A 402 8.50 6.33 -25.83
C TYR A 402 8.91 7.72 -26.28
N VAL A 403 9.17 7.85 -27.58
CA VAL A 403 9.40 9.15 -28.21
C VAL A 403 8.03 9.78 -28.52
N VAL A 404 7.65 10.79 -27.76
CA VAL A 404 6.49 11.58 -28.08
C VAL A 404 6.92 12.99 -28.42
N GLU A 405 6.61 13.40 -29.62
CA GLU A 405 7.01 14.69 -30.13
C GLU A 405 6.16 15.86 -29.60
N GLN A 406 4.89 15.59 -29.27
CA GLN A 406 3.97 16.65 -28.83
C GLN A 406 2.87 16.08 -27.90
N HIS A 407 2.56 16.85 -26.86
CA HIS A 407 1.52 16.57 -25.89
C HIS A 407 0.13 16.34 -26.52
N ASP A 408 -0.22 17.19 -27.51
CA ASP A 408 -1.53 17.11 -28.20
C ASP A 408 -1.72 15.79 -28.95
N ARG A 409 -0.65 15.20 -29.47
CA ARG A 409 -0.68 13.87 -30.10
C ARG A 409 -1.04 12.74 -29.12
N LEU A 410 -0.60 12.85 -27.86
CA LEU A 410 -0.97 11.86 -26.85
C LEU A 410 -2.47 11.94 -26.55
N LEU A 411 -2.97 13.16 -26.33
CA LEU A 411 -4.38 13.38 -26.08
C LEU A 411 -5.25 12.90 -27.26
N GLU A 412 -4.82 13.16 -28.49
CA GLU A 412 -5.49 12.65 -29.70
C GLU A 412 -5.43 11.12 -29.77
N LYS A 413 -4.29 10.52 -29.47
CA LYS A 413 -4.13 9.08 -29.44
C LYS A 413 -5.00 8.45 -28.37
N MET A 414 -5.02 9.00 -27.17
CA MET A 414 -5.90 8.53 -26.10
C MET A 414 -7.37 8.66 -26.44
N LYS A 415 -7.77 9.74 -27.16
CA LYS A 415 -9.13 9.87 -27.68
C LYS A 415 -9.46 8.79 -28.70
N LYS A 416 -8.56 8.53 -29.65
CA LYS A 416 -8.73 7.45 -30.63
C LYS A 416 -8.84 6.09 -29.96
N ASP A 417 -7.94 5.80 -29.05
CA ASP A 417 -7.92 4.54 -28.30
C ASP A 417 -9.23 4.35 -27.50
N GLN A 418 -9.74 5.45 -26.93
CA GLN A 418 -11.03 5.46 -26.25
C GLN A 418 -12.19 5.20 -27.21
N GLU A 419 -12.20 5.86 -28.36
CA GLU A 419 -13.23 5.66 -29.38
C GLU A 419 -13.21 4.25 -29.93
N GLU A 420 -12.04 3.70 -30.16
CA GLU A 420 -11.86 2.33 -30.64
C GLU A 420 -12.36 1.30 -29.64
N TYR A 421 -12.05 1.47 -28.34
CA TYR A 421 -12.59 0.65 -27.28
C TYR A 421 -14.12 0.74 -27.17
N LEU A 422 -14.67 1.95 -27.23
CA LEU A 422 -16.12 2.16 -27.24
C LEU A 422 -16.80 1.55 -28.47
N ASN A 423 -16.13 1.54 -29.62
CA ASN A 423 -16.63 0.91 -30.83
C ASN A 423 -16.60 -0.61 -30.77
N GLN A 424 -15.60 -1.21 -30.13
CA GLN A 424 -15.53 -2.65 -29.86
C GLN A 424 -16.65 -3.12 -28.92
N LEU A 425 -17.11 -2.24 -28.03
CA LEU A 425 -18.22 -2.51 -27.11
C LEU A 425 -19.61 -2.36 -27.74
N LYS A 426 -19.71 -1.76 -28.96
CA LYS A 426 -20.96 -1.73 -29.69
C LYS A 426 -21.30 -3.15 -30.12
N PRO A 427 -22.49 -3.67 -29.82
CA PRO A 427 -22.86 -4.99 -30.24
C PRO A 427 -22.75 -5.08 -31.77
N ARG A 428 -22.00 -6.07 -32.29
CA ARG A 428 -22.01 -6.39 -33.71
C ARG A 428 -23.46 -6.55 -34.12
N LYS A 429 -23.92 -5.77 -35.11
CA LYS A 429 -25.29 -5.84 -35.63
C LYS A 429 -25.57 -7.29 -36.04
N ARG A 430 -26.21 -8.06 -35.16
CA ARG A 430 -26.94 -9.25 -35.62
C ARG A 430 -28.06 -8.76 -36.46
N ALA A 431 -28.19 -9.35 -37.65
CA ALA A 431 -29.23 -9.04 -38.61
C ALA A 431 -30.60 -9.08 -37.91
N LYS A 432 -31.31 -7.96 -38.03
CA LYS A 432 -32.74 -7.75 -37.84
C LYS A 432 -33.46 -8.53 -36.73
N GLN A 433 -33.50 -7.94 -35.51
CA GLN A 433 -34.67 -7.93 -34.64
C GLN A 433 -34.96 -6.49 -34.22
N PRO A 434 -36.23 -6.09 -34.02
CA PRO A 434 -36.59 -4.67 -33.90
C PRO A 434 -36.02 -4.02 -32.66
N LEU A 435 -35.51 -2.82 -32.86
CA LEU A 435 -34.78 -1.97 -31.94
C LEU A 435 -35.64 -1.56 -30.73
N VAL A 436 -35.12 -1.87 -29.53
CA VAL A 436 -35.29 -1.01 -28.36
C VAL A 436 -34.12 -0.03 -28.39
N GLU A 437 -34.38 1.26 -28.47
CA GLU A 437 -33.41 2.33 -28.73
C GLU A 437 -32.31 2.41 -27.67
N PRO A 438 -31.01 2.42 -28.08
CA PRO A 438 -29.87 2.54 -27.14
C PRO A 438 -29.55 3.98 -26.74
N ARG A 439 -30.47 4.94 -26.89
CA ARG A 439 -30.22 6.37 -26.65
C ARG A 439 -29.68 6.70 -25.25
N ASN A 440 -30.07 5.95 -24.22
CA ASN A 440 -29.64 6.24 -22.85
C ASN A 440 -28.22 5.75 -22.49
N MET A 441 -27.68 4.78 -23.24
CA MET A 441 -26.34 4.23 -22.93
C MET A 441 -25.22 5.08 -23.53
N ILE A 442 -25.44 5.64 -24.70
CA ILE A 442 -24.45 6.51 -25.37
C ILE A 442 -24.34 7.87 -24.66
N ALA A 443 -25.46 8.41 -24.18
CA ALA A 443 -25.46 9.65 -23.39
C ALA A 443 -24.73 9.48 -22.04
N GLN A 444 -24.93 8.36 -21.34
CA GLN A 444 -24.21 8.07 -20.09
C GLN A 444 -22.72 7.77 -20.28
N MET A 445 -22.34 7.22 -21.42
CA MET A 445 -20.92 6.99 -21.75
C MET A 445 -20.24 8.29 -22.23
N SER A 446 -20.96 9.21 -22.85
CA SER A 446 -20.46 10.54 -23.24
C SER A 446 -20.22 11.43 -22.01
N GLU A 447 -21.06 11.32 -20.98
CA GLU A 447 -20.82 12.00 -19.68
C GLU A 447 -19.51 11.54 -19.01
N LYS A 448 -19.22 10.23 -19.08
CA LYS A 448 -17.98 9.67 -18.49
C LYS A 448 -16.72 9.90 -19.33
N ARG A 449 -16.85 10.18 -20.60
CA ARG A 449 -15.81 10.66 -21.49
C ARG A 449 -15.20 11.97 -20.99
N HIS A 450 -16.06 12.84 -20.44
CA HIS A 450 -15.69 14.13 -19.90
C HIS A 450 -14.80 13.98 -18.66
N ASP A 451 -15.13 13.00 -17.80
CA ASP A 451 -14.40 12.76 -16.55
C ASP A 451 -12.94 12.36 -16.81
N LEU A 452 -12.67 11.50 -17.78
CA LEU A 452 -11.31 11.07 -18.10
C LEU A 452 -10.52 12.16 -18.84
N MET A 453 -11.19 12.93 -19.70
CA MET A 453 -10.54 14.05 -20.39
C MET A 453 -10.26 15.22 -19.43
N GLY A 454 -11.10 15.39 -18.41
CA GLY A 454 -10.85 16.29 -17.30
C GLY A 454 -9.57 15.93 -16.56
N PHE A 455 -9.44 14.64 -16.19
CA PHE A 455 -8.24 14.08 -15.57
C PHE A 455 -6.95 14.34 -16.38
N ILE A 456 -7.00 14.11 -17.69
CA ILE A 456 -5.86 14.32 -18.58
C ILE A 456 -5.51 15.82 -18.67
N ASN A 457 -6.51 16.69 -18.74
CA ASN A 457 -6.29 18.13 -18.82
C ASN A 457 -5.68 18.70 -17.53
N GLU A 458 -6.06 18.14 -16.37
CA GLU A 458 -5.52 18.56 -15.09
C GLU A 458 -4.07 18.13 -14.85
N LEU A 459 -3.65 17.02 -15.41
CA LEU A 459 -2.23 16.62 -15.39
C LEU A 459 -1.36 17.55 -16.21
N ASN A 460 -1.96 18.38 -17.07
CA ASN A 460 -1.28 19.29 -17.97
C ASN A 460 -1.28 20.76 -17.51
N SER A 461 -2.09 21.06 -16.52
CA SER A 461 -2.10 22.40 -15.88
C SER A 461 -1.09 22.47 -14.73
#